data_a041037d49a82d917d156a9191182a24
#
_entry.id   a041037d49a82d917d156a9191182a24
#
_cell.length_a   1.000
_cell.length_b   1.000
_cell.length_c   1.000
_cell.angle_alpha   90.00
_cell.angle_beta   90.00
_cell.angle_gamma   90.00
#
_symmetry.space_group_name_H-M   'P 1'
#
loop_
_entity.id
_entity.type
_entity.pdbx_description
1 polymer ?
#
loop_
_entity_poly.entity_id
_entity_poly.type
_entity_poly.pdbx_seq_one_letter_code
_entity_poly.pdbx_strand_id
1 'polypeptide(L)'
;MITMRRALLVLAVALIGPLTASAQNIKRIPLPASQNPTNADLPISGAVWAGDTLYVSGWLDPDRKTHTDTASQTAGILKDIQTFLESQNLTLGDVVMMHVYLGGDPANGGKMDYRGMMVGYRQFFGTKDQPNKPARTTVQVILPAGDSGGLVEIDLIAVRSK
;
A
#
# COMPACT_ATOMS: atom_id res chain seq x y z
N MET A 1 -39.77 -70.57 -1.77
CA MET A 1 -40.16 -69.25 -1.29
C MET A 1 -38.93 -68.36 -1.28
N ILE A 2 -38.83 -67.48 -2.26
CA ILE A 2 -37.68 -66.53 -2.40
C ILE A 2 -38.22 -65.17 -2.05
N THR A 3 -37.75 -64.62 -0.93
CA THR A 3 -38.10 -63.25 -0.46
C THR A 3 -37.13 -62.22 -1.12
N MET A 4 -37.62 -61.45 -2.08
CA MET A 4 -36.95 -60.34 -2.69
C MET A 4 -36.90 -59.17 -1.72
N ARG A 5 -35.69 -58.83 -1.21
CA ARG A 5 -35.43 -57.56 -0.49
C ARG A 5 -35.29 -56.42 -1.48
N ARG A 6 -36.23 -55.51 -1.52
CA ARG A 6 -36.12 -54.28 -2.30
C ARG A 6 -35.21 -53.29 -1.55
N ALA A 7 -34.03 -53.04 -2.13
CA ALA A 7 -33.16 -51.96 -1.68
C ALA A 7 -33.69 -50.61 -2.20
N LEU A 8 -34.08 -49.71 -1.27
CA LEU A 8 -34.42 -48.34 -1.60
C LEU A 8 -33.10 -47.56 -1.79
N LEU A 9 -32.82 -47.13 -3.01
CA LEU A 9 -31.73 -46.19 -3.30
C LEU A 9 -32.25 -44.79 -3.02
N VAL A 10 -31.77 -44.12 -1.92
CA VAL A 10 -32.05 -42.73 -1.65
C VAL A 10 -31.06 -41.89 -2.42
N LEU A 11 -31.52 -41.23 -3.49
CA LEU A 11 -30.74 -40.30 -4.28
C LEU A 11 -30.71 -38.93 -3.54
N ALA A 12 -29.60 -38.64 -2.86
CA ALA A 12 -29.40 -37.31 -2.25
C ALA A 12 -29.02 -36.32 -3.36
N VAL A 13 -29.98 -35.53 -3.82
CA VAL A 13 -29.70 -34.37 -4.72
C VAL A 13 -29.13 -33.26 -3.86
N ALA A 14 -27.82 -33.05 -3.92
CA ALA A 14 -27.17 -31.88 -3.35
C ALA A 14 -27.60 -30.64 -4.16
N LEU A 15 -28.42 -29.79 -3.58
CA LEU A 15 -28.74 -28.47 -4.10
C LEU A 15 -27.47 -27.60 -4.00
N ILE A 16 -26.66 -27.59 -5.06
CA ILE A 16 -25.60 -26.59 -5.23
C ILE A 16 -26.31 -25.30 -5.65
N GLY A 17 -26.61 -24.46 -4.68
CA GLY A 17 -27.09 -23.10 -4.96
C GLY A 17 -26.08 -22.34 -5.82
N PRO A 18 -26.51 -21.39 -6.68
CA PRO A 18 -25.60 -20.63 -7.50
C PRO A 18 -24.64 -19.87 -6.57
N LEU A 19 -23.35 -20.16 -6.65
CA LEU A 19 -22.29 -19.31 -6.12
C LEU A 19 -22.36 -18.00 -6.91
N THR A 20 -23.05 -17.00 -6.36
CA THR A 20 -23.00 -15.64 -6.91
C THR A 20 -21.59 -15.13 -6.70
N ALA A 21 -20.75 -15.23 -7.73
CA ALA A 21 -19.48 -14.52 -7.78
C ALA A 21 -19.81 -13.03 -7.70
N SER A 22 -19.62 -12.43 -6.53
CA SER A 22 -19.75 -10.97 -6.36
C SER A 22 -18.66 -10.34 -7.22
N ALA A 23 -19.05 -9.57 -8.25
CA ALA A 23 -18.10 -8.81 -9.02
C ALA A 23 -17.31 -7.90 -8.07
N GLN A 24 -15.98 -7.99 -8.11
CA GLN A 24 -15.12 -7.20 -7.25
C GLN A 24 -15.35 -5.72 -7.54
N ASN A 25 -15.77 -4.96 -6.54
CA ASN A 25 -16.02 -3.54 -6.69
C ASN A 25 -14.68 -2.79 -6.77
N ILE A 26 -14.38 -2.22 -7.95
CA ILE A 26 -13.16 -1.43 -8.19
C ILE A 26 -13.49 0.05 -8.11
N LYS A 27 -12.87 0.76 -7.16
CA LYS A 27 -12.97 2.22 -7.03
C LYS A 27 -11.59 2.85 -7.18
N ARG A 28 -11.44 3.78 -8.12
CA ARG A 28 -10.21 4.53 -8.35
C ARG A 28 -10.27 5.86 -7.63
N ILE A 29 -9.15 6.25 -7.03
CA ILE A 29 -8.97 7.52 -6.31
C ILE A 29 -7.90 8.31 -7.07
N PRO A 30 -8.16 9.58 -7.44
CA PRO A 30 -7.17 10.41 -8.09
C PRO A 30 -5.97 10.67 -7.17
N LEU A 31 -4.85 11.10 -7.74
CA LEU A 31 -3.71 11.58 -6.95
C LEU A 31 -4.16 12.77 -6.08
N PRO A 32 -3.79 12.79 -4.79
CA PRO A 32 -4.03 13.96 -3.96
C PRO A 32 -3.17 15.14 -4.41
N ALA A 33 -3.57 16.36 -4.05
CA ALA A 33 -2.85 17.58 -4.44
C ALA A 33 -1.38 17.59 -3.99
N SER A 34 -1.06 16.95 -2.87
CA SER A 34 0.33 16.77 -2.39
C SER A 34 1.20 15.98 -3.37
N GLN A 35 0.61 15.03 -4.11
CA GLN A 35 1.31 14.19 -5.09
C GLN A 35 1.12 14.68 -6.54
N ASN A 36 0.22 15.63 -6.76
CA ASN A 36 -0.02 16.25 -8.07
C ASN A 36 -0.28 17.77 -7.94
N PRO A 37 0.72 18.55 -7.48
CA PRO A 37 0.54 19.97 -7.19
C PRO A 37 0.22 20.82 -8.43
N THR A 38 0.53 20.36 -9.62
CA THR A 38 0.21 21.03 -10.89
C THR A 38 -1.17 20.69 -11.44
N ASN A 39 -1.89 19.76 -10.78
CA ASN A 39 -3.15 19.21 -11.25
C ASN A 39 -3.09 18.71 -12.72
N ALA A 40 -1.94 18.13 -13.09
CA ALA A 40 -1.73 17.57 -14.42
C ALA A 40 -2.66 16.36 -14.64
N ASP A 41 -3.11 16.17 -15.88
CA ASP A 41 -3.83 14.97 -16.29
C ASP A 41 -2.84 13.81 -16.46
N LEU A 42 -2.65 13.06 -15.40
CA LEU A 42 -1.74 11.91 -15.37
C LEU A 42 -2.52 10.60 -15.55
N PRO A 43 -2.03 9.66 -16.38
CA PRO A 43 -2.71 8.40 -16.66
C PRO A 43 -2.58 7.37 -15.53
N ILE A 44 -2.57 7.82 -14.27
CA ILE A 44 -2.45 6.99 -13.08
C ILE A 44 -3.48 7.38 -12.01
N SER A 45 -3.88 6.43 -11.19
CA SER A 45 -4.68 6.68 -9.97
C SER A 45 -3.74 6.87 -8.79
N GLY A 46 -4.10 7.72 -7.82
CA GLY A 46 -3.40 7.83 -6.54
C GLY A 46 -3.56 6.57 -5.70
N ALA A 47 -4.73 5.95 -5.78
CA ALA A 47 -4.99 4.64 -5.18
C ALA A 47 -6.16 3.92 -5.87
N VAL A 48 -6.25 2.61 -5.66
CA VAL A 48 -7.33 1.77 -6.18
C VAL A 48 -7.83 0.83 -5.08
N TRP A 49 -9.11 0.92 -4.76
CA TRP A 49 -9.81 -0.11 -4.00
C TRP A 49 -10.18 -1.28 -4.90
N ALA A 50 -9.87 -2.49 -4.46
CA ALA A 50 -10.31 -3.74 -5.04
C ALA A 50 -10.92 -4.60 -3.93
N GLY A 51 -12.23 -4.54 -3.77
CA GLY A 51 -12.90 -5.08 -2.59
C GLY A 51 -12.46 -4.36 -1.32
N ASP A 52 -11.94 -5.11 -0.33
CA ASP A 52 -11.43 -4.59 0.94
C ASP A 52 -9.93 -4.23 0.89
N THR A 53 -9.28 -4.35 -0.27
CA THR A 53 -7.86 -4.06 -0.45
C THR A 53 -7.66 -2.72 -1.14
N LEU A 54 -6.84 -1.85 -0.56
CA LEU A 54 -6.40 -0.58 -1.11
C LEU A 54 -4.96 -0.69 -1.60
N TYR A 55 -4.76 -0.42 -2.89
CA TYR A 55 -3.45 -0.29 -3.52
C TYR A 55 -3.14 1.19 -3.67
N VAL A 56 -2.06 1.66 -3.06
CA VAL A 56 -1.61 3.07 -3.12
C VAL A 56 -0.40 3.15 -4.03
N SER A 57 -0.41 4.06 -4.98
CA SER A 57 0.70 4.33 -5.90
C SER A 57 1.94 4.83 -5.18
N GLY A 58 3.07 4.92 -5.87
CA GLY A 58 4.31 5.50 -5.36
C GLY A 58 4.14 6.98 -5.03
N TRP A 59 4.49 7.36 -3.80
CA TRP A 59 4.44 8.73 -3.31
C TRP A 59 5.84 9.23 -2.98
N LEU A 60 6.09 10.47 -3.38
CA LEU A 60 7.28 11.25 -3.01
C LEU A 60 6.93 12.22 -1.87
N ASP A 61 7.96 12.66 -1.15
CA ASP A 61 7.76 13.73 -0.17
C ASP A 61 7.36 15.04 -0.86
N PRO A 62 6.19 15.62 -0.53
CA PRO A 62 5.78 16.89 -1.13
C PRO A 62 6.73 18.05 -0.77
N ASP A 63 7.38 17.97 0.40
CA ASP A 63 8.29 18.99 0.94
C ASP A 63 9.77 18.69 0.69
N ARG A 64 10.11 17.80 -0.26
CA ARG A 64 11.48 17.36 -0.55
C ARG A 64 12.49 18.48 -0.86
N LYS A 65 12.03 19.71 -1.11
CA LYS A 65 12.90 20.88 -1.25
C LYS A 65 13.45 21.36 0.09
N THR A 66 12.71 21.13 1.17
CA THR A 66 13.07 21.48 2.55
C THR A 66 13.56 20.27 3.33
N HIS A 67 13.02 19.09 3.03
CA HIS A 67 13.48 17.81 3.53
C HIS A 67 14.61 17.30 2.63
N THR A 68 15.84 17.60 2.99
CA THR A 68 17.02 17.38 2.14
C THR A 68 17.75 16.07 2.41
N ASP A 69 17.28 15.26 3.35
CA ASP A 69 17.87 13.97 3.70
C ASP A 69 16.81 12.84 3.67
N THR A 70 17.30 11.60 3.58
CA THR A 70 16.47 10.41 3.47
C THR A 70 15.54 10.22 4.68
N ALA A 71 15.97 10.62 5.89
CA ALA A 71 15.16 10.43 7.10
C ALA A 71 13.97 11.38 7.11
N SER A 72 14.18 12.66 6.82
CA SER A 72 13.12 13.66 6.76
C SER A 72 12.13 13.37 5.63
N GLN A 73 12.61 12.98 4.43
CA GLN A 73 11.73 12.60 3.33
C GLN A 73 10.90 11.35 3.65
N THR A 74 11.50 10.33 4.27
CA THR A 74 10.76 9.14 4.70
C THR A 74 9.64 9.51 5.68
N ALA A 75 9.94 10.37 6.64
CA ALA A 75 8.94 10.83 7.62
C ALA A 75 7.83 11.66 6.95
N GLY A 76 8.18 12.56 6.02
CA GLY A 76 7.24 13.39 5.27
C GLY A 76 6.26 12.54 4.46
N ILE A 77 6.77 11.56 3.68
CA ILE A 77 5.93 10.64 2.92
C ILE A 77 4.98 9.86 3.83
N LEU A 78 5.49 9.28 4.93
CA LEU A 78 4.67 8.46 5.83
C LEU A 78 3.60 9.28 6.55
N LYS A 79 3.87 10.55 6.84
CA LYS A 79 2.89 11.48 7.39
C LYS A 79 1.78 11.81 6.40
N ASP A 80 2.14 12.05 5.14
CA ASP A 80 1.18 12.30 4.06
C ASP A 80 0.31 11.05 3.79
N ILE A 81 0.93 9.87 3.71
CA ILE A 81 0.25 8.58 3.60
C ILE A 81 -0.70 8.34 4.79
N GLN A 82 -0.29 8.61 6.02
CA GLN A 82 -1.14 8.49 7.19
C GLN A 82 -2.42 9.31 7.04
N THR A 83 -2.29 10.57 6.68
CA THR A 83 -3.42 11.48 6.43
C THR A 83 -4.35 10.96 5.32
N PHE A 84 -3.76 10.43 4.24
CA PHE A 84 -4.53 9.82 3.17
C PHE A 84 -5.29 8.58 3.62
N LEU A 85 -4.65 7.65 4.34
CA LEU A 85 -5.30 6.45 4.87
C LEU A 85 -6.46 6.80 5.79
N GLU A 86 -6.30 7.80 6.67
CA GLU A 86 -7.36 8.31 7.54
C GLU A 86 -8.56 8.82 6.74
N SER A 87 -8.34 9.48 5.60
CA SER A 87 -9.41 9.90 4.68
C SER A 87 -10.17 8.74 4.04
N GLN A 88 -9.56 7.56 4.02
CA GLN A 88 -10.15 6.31 3.52
C GLN A 88 -10.72 5.42 4.63
N ASN A 89 -10.80 5.92 5.88
CA ASN A 89 -11.15 5.19 7.10
C ASN A 89 -10.24 3.98 7.33
N LEU A 90 -8.95 4.16 7.10
CA LEU A 90 -7.86 3.24 7.41
C LEU A 90 -6.84 3.91 8.31
N THR A 91 -5.97 3.10 8.90
CA THR A 91 -4.83 3.54 9.70
C THR A 91 -3.53 2.92 9.16
N LEU A 92 -2.39 3.33 9.68
CA LEU A 92 -1.12 2.65 9.41
C LEU A 92 -1.11 1.19 9.87
N GLY A 93 -1.98 0.84 10.83
CA GLY A 93 -2.17 -0.55 11.29
C GLY A 93 -2.76 -1.49 10.24
N ASP A 94 -3.47 -0.93 9.24
CA ASP A 94 -4.09 -1.68 8.15
C ASP A 94 -3.13 -1.94 6.99
N VAL A 95 -1.91 -1.37 7.01
CA VAL A 95 -0.89 -1.58 5.98
C VAL A 95 -0.30 -2.97 6.14
N VAL A 96 -0.39 -3.78 5.07
CA VAL A 96 0.10 -5.17 5.06
C VAL A 96 1.38 -5.34 4.25
N MET A 97 1.61 -4.51 3.23
CA MET A 97 2.81 -4.53 2.39
C MET A 97 3.24 -3.12 2.07
N MET A 98 4.54 -2.90 1.99
CA MET A 98 5.15 -1.63 1.59
C MET A 98 6.39 -1.87 0.74
N HIS A 99 6.54 -1.12 -0.33
CA HIS A 99 7.78 -1.02 -1.07
C HIS A 99 8.40 0.35 -0.85
N VAL A 100 9.68 0.36 -0.54
CA VAL A 100 10.46 1.58 -0.34
C VAL A 100 11.57 1.61 -1.38
N TYR A 101 11.48 2.59 -2.25
CA TYR A 101 12.44 2.85 -3.31
C TYR A 101 13.34 4.01 -2.86
N LEU A 102 14.63 3.74 -2.73
CA LEU A 102 15.59 4.74 -2.29
C LEU A 102 16.44 5.19 -3.48
N GLY A 103 16.50 6.48 -3.70
CA GLY A 103 17.46 7.11 -4.61
C GLY A 103 18.88 7.01 -4.06
N GLY A 104 19.85 7.21 -4.94
CA GLY A 104 21.24 7.39 -4.54
C GLY A 104 21.41 8.75 -3.87
N ASP A 105 21.83 8.76 -2.60
CA ASP A 105 22.08 9.98 -1.85
C ASP A 105 23.50 10.51 -2.16
N PRO A 106 23.62 11.73 -2.69
CA PRO A 106 24.95 12.34 -2.93
C PRO A 106 25.79 12.43 -1.65
N ALA A 107 25.15 12.70 -0.50
CA ALA A 107 25.84 12.74 0.80
C ALA A 107 26.37 11.37 1.24
N ASN A 108 25.83 10.29 0.67
CA ASN A 108 26.26 8.90 0.93
C ASN A 108 27.02 8.29 -0.28
N GLY A 109 27.67 9.14 -1.08
CA GLY A 109 28.44 8.70 -2.25
C GLY A 109 27.61 8.03 -3.35
N GLY A 110 26.36 8.44 -3.54
CA GLY A 110 25.45 7.90 -4.53
C GLY A 110 24.83 6.55 -4.16
N LYS A 111 25.02 6.08 -2.94
CA LYS A 111 24.36 4.88 -2.38
C LYS A 111 23.11 5.27 -1.63
N MET A 112 22.15 4.35 -1.55
CA MET A 112 20.97 4.55 -0.71
C MET A 112 21.34 4.76 0.75
N ASP A 113 20.68 5.67 1.43
CA ASP A 113 20.78 5.81 2.89
C ASP A 113 19.69 4.99 3.59
N TYR A 114 19.94 3.68 3.71
CA TYR A 114 19.04 2.77 4.43
C TYR A 114 18.88 3.14 5.92
N ARG A 115 19.96 3.67 6.55
CA ARG A 115 19.90 4.05 7.97
C ARG A 115 19.02 5.27 8.19
N GLY A 116 19.17 6.30 7.38
CA GLY A 116 18.31 7.48 7.39
C GLY A 116 16.85 7.11 7.16
N MET A 117 16.56 6.26 6.15
CA MET A 117 15.22 5.74 5.92
C MET A 117 14.66 5.07 7.18
N MET A 118 15.44 4.23 7.89
CA MET A 118 14.99 3.58 9.12
C MET A 118 14.74 4.57 10.27
N VAL A 119 15.44 5.69 10.33
CA VAL A 119 15.18 6.77 11.32
C VAL A 119 13.80 7.38 11.08
N GLY A 120 13.46 7.73 9.86
CA GLY A 120 12.12 8.23 9.50
C GLY A 120 11.03 7.18 9.72
N TYR A 121 11.25 5.95 9.25
CA TYR A 121 10.29 4.86 9.30
C TYR A 121 9.85 4.47 10.72
N ARG A 122 10.79 4.42 11.67
CA ARG A 122 10.53 4.01 13.05
C ARG A 122 9.65 4.99 13.83
N GLN A 123 9.40 6.18 13.32
CA GLN A 123 8.46 7.12 13.91
C GLN A 123 7.00 6.68 13.70
N PHE A 124 6.75 5.82 12.72
CA PHE A 124 5.40 5.43 12.28
C PHE A 124 5.08 3.95 12.51
N PHE A 125 6.06 3.05 12.50
CA PHE A 125 5.85 1.61 12.59
C PHE A 125 6.67 0.97 13.71
N GLY A 126 6.04 0.02 14.40
CA GLY A 126 6.66 -0.69 15.51
C GLY A 126 6.85 0.19 16.76
N THR A 127 6.06 1.26 16.87
CA THR A 127 5.97 2.12 18.06
C THR A 127 5.03 1.51 19.09
N LYS A 128 4.98 2.10 20.29
CA LYS A 128 4.02 1.68 21.33
C LYS A 128 2.58 1.88 20.87
N ASP A 129 2.31 3.00 20.18
CA ASP A 129 0.95 3.38 19.76
C ASP A 129 0.56 2.74 18.42
N GLN A 130 1.54 2.41 17.57
CA GLN A 130 1.36 1.69 16.31
C GLN A 130 2.35 0.49 16.26
N PRO A 131 2.02 -0.65 16.91
CA PRO A 131 2.92 -1.80 17.02
C PRO A 131 2.99 -2.66 15.75
N ASN A 132 2.01 -2.55 14.85
CA ASN A 132 1.94 -3.36 13.64
C ASN A 132 3.10 -3.01 12.69
N LYS A 133 3.56 -4.02 11.97
CA LYS A 133 4.70 -3.92 11.05
C LYS A 133 4.30 -4.57 9.73
N PRO A 134 4.20 -3.81 8.64
CA PRO A 134 3.93 -4.40 7.32
C PRO A 134 5.11 -5.26 6.88
N ALA A 135 4.84 -6.22 5.99
CA ALA A 135 5.90 -6.78 5.16
C ALA A 135 6.50 -5.65 4.32
N ARG A 136 7.83 -5.64 4.13
CA ARG A 136 8.50 -4.55 3.42
C ARG A 136 9.66 -5.03 2.57
N THR A 137 9.75 -4.48 1.35
CA THR A 137 10.93 -4.56 0.50
C THR A 137 11.55 -3.17 0.37
N THR A 138 12.88 -3.08 0.44
CA THR A 138 13.62 -1.82 0.24
C THR A 138 14.73 -2.06 -0.76
N VAL A 139 14.78 -1.24 -1.81
CA VAL A 139 15.76 -1.34 -2.90
C VAL A 139 16.28 0.04 -3.29
N GLN A 140 17.51 0.10 -3.82
CA GLN A 140 18.01 1.29 -4.48
C GLN A 140 17.55 1.33 -5.93
N VAL A 141 17.07 2.49 -6.37
CA VAL A 141 16.59 2.73 -7.73
C VAL A 141 17.06 4.10 -8.24
N ILE A 142 16.85 4.36 -9.52
CA ILE A 142 16.87 5.70 -10.07
C ILE A 142 15.45 6.23 -10.04
N LEU A 143 15.18 7.20 -9.18
CA LEU A 143 13.85 7.80 -9.07
C LEU A 143 13.56 8.73 -10.26
N PRO A 144 12.32 8.77 -10.75
CA PRO A 144 11.94 9.61 -11.90
C PRO A 144 11.96 11.11 -11.59
N ALA A 145 12.14 11.48 -10.35
CA ALA A 145 12.08 12.85 -9.88
C ALA A 145 13.19 13.78 -10.42
N GLY A 146 14.18 13.27 -11.16
CA GLY A 146 15.26 14.06 -11.74
C GLY A 146 15.93 14.99 -10.72
N ASP A 147 16.13 16.26 -11.09
CA ASP A 147 16.76 17.29 -10.24
C ASP A 147 15.92 17.77 -9.06
N SER A 148 14.77 17.14 -8.79
CA SER A 148 13.84 17.58 -7.74
C SER A 148 14.25 17.16 -6.31
N GLY A 149 15.39 16.50 -6.12
CA GLY A 149 15.93 16.12 -4.81
C GLY A 149 15.20 14.96 -4.14
N GLY A 150 14.45 14.14 -4.90
CA GLY A 150 13.76 12.95 -4.36
C GLY A 150 14.74 11.85 -4.00
N LEU A 151 14.80 11.49 -2.73
CA LEU A 151 15.63 10.39 -2.19
C LEU A 151 14.80 9.16 -1.83
N VAL A 152 13.48 9.31 -1.70
CA VAL A 152 12.57 8.25 -1.25
C VAL A 152 11.28 8.29 -2.04
N GLU A 153 10.80 7.10 -2.44
CA GLU A 153 9.43 6.88 -2.92
C GLU A 153 8.86 5.66 -2.18
N ILE A 154 7.57 5.71 -1.84
CA ILE A 154 6.89 4.63 -1.12
C ILE A 154 5.55 4.33 -1.77
N ASP A 155 5.31 3.07 -2.11
CA ASP A 155 3.98 2.51 -2.37
C ASP A 155 3.57 1.54 -1.28
N LEU A 156 2.28 1.22 -1.19
CA LEU A 156 1.80 0.27 -0.21
C LEU A 156 0.48 -0.41 -0.59
N ILE A 157 0.20 -1.50 0.14
CA ILE A 157 -1.07 -2.20 0.13
C ILE A 157 -1.62 -2.17 1.56
N ALA A 158 -2.88 -1.73 1.71
CA ALA A 158 -3.62 -1.78 2.96
C ALA A 158 -4.88 -2.63 2.82
N VAL A 159 -5.31 -3.27 3.90
CA VAL A 159 -6.50 -4.14 3.91
C VAL A 159 -7.42 -3.69 5.04
N ARG A 160 -8.67 -3.42 4.70
CA ARG A 160 -9.69 -3.10 5.70
C ARG A 160 -10.02 -4.34 6.52
N SER A 161 -9.81 -4.27 7.83
CA SER A 161 -10.27 -5.29 8.76
C SER A 161 -11.81 -5.29 8.80
N LYS A 162 -12.41 -6.47 8.85
CA LYS A 162 -13.85 -6.63 9.05
C LYS A 162 -14.20 -6.55 10.52
#